data_163549c1ab1feddebdfc01bc46100e01
#
_entry.id   163549c1ab1feddebdfc01bc46100e01
#
_cell.length_a   1.000
_cell.length_b   1.000
_cell.length_c   1.000
_cell.angle_alpha   90.00
_cell.angle_beta   90.00
_cell.angle_gamma   90.00
#
_symmetry.space_group_name_H-M   'P 1'
#
loop_
_entity.id
_entity.type
_entity.pdbx_description
1 polymer ?
#
loop_
_entity_poly.entity_id
_entity_poly.type
_entity_poly.pdbx_seq_one_letter_code
_entity_poly.pdbx_strand_id
1 'polypeptide(L)'
;MASTRTVIVLAAGRGSRFAAGSHKLVAPFGDGRSVLATTLDQAIASHLHVVVVTTEPFADLARQSVAARDVVVLPEVGSNDLLAVGMGHSISAGVRARPHAAGWLILPGDMPLVQPSTLVAVARLLDDHAVVYAQYRGKRGHPVGFAPELYSELLALSGDEGARRLVARYPAFGVELDDPGILVDIDTEEDLVSARGGTPPEARAAAALRR
;
A
#
# COMPACT_ATOMS: atom_id res chain seq x y z
N MET A 1 -17.66 -4.42 -19.88
CA MET A 1 -16.43 -5.01 -19.32
C MET A 1 -16.65 -5.15 -17.83
N ALA A 2 -16.34 -6.31 -17.23
CA ALA A 2 -16.44 -6.45 -15.79
C ALA A 2 -15.46 -5.44 -15.13
N SER A 3 -15.95 -4.65 -14.19
CA SER A 3 -15.13 -3.70 -13.47
C SER A 3 -14.13 -4.48 -12.60
N THR A 4 -12.84 -4.23 -12.77
CA THR A 4 -11.76 -4.94 -12.06
C THR A 4 -11.43 -4.18 -10.77
N ARG A 5 -11.14 -4.89 -9.70
CA ARG A 5 -10.62 -4.29 -8.46
C ARG A 5 -9.22 -3.74 -8.68
N THR A 6 -8.89 -2.66 -7.98
CA THR A 6 -7.64 -1.93 -8.18
C THR A 6 -6.81 -1.92 -6.89
N VAL A 7 -5.55 -2.31 -6.98
CA VAL A 7 -4.57 -2.10 -5.92
C VAL A 7 -3.99 -0.71 -6.09
N ILE A 8 -4.08 0.12 -5.05
CA ILE A 8 -3.46 1.44 -4.98
C ILE A 8 -2.22 1.31 -4.11
N VAL A 9 -1.05 1.37 -4.75
CA VAL A 9 0.25 1.36 -4.05
C VAL A 9 0.62 2.78 -3.67
N LEU A 10 0.74 3.05 -2.37
CA LEU A 10 1.07 4.37 -1.83
C LEU A 10 2.58 4.54 -1.67
N ALA A 11 3.18 5.35 -2.50
CA ALA A 11 4.62 5.59 -2.58
C ALA A 11 4.98 7.09 -2.52
N ALA A 12 4.13 7.93 -1.93
CA ALA A 12 4.31 9.39 -1.82
C ALA A 12 4.75 9.85 -0.42
N GLY A 13 5.10 8.92 0.48
CA GLY A 13 5.57 9.22 1.84
C GLY A 13 7.00 9.79 1.88
N ARG A 14 7.31 10.60 2.92
CA ARG A 14 8.62 11.27 3.09
C ARG A 14 9.79 10.33 3.38
N GLY A 15 9.57 9.12 3.88
CA GLY A 15 10.64 8.20 4.28
C GLY A 15 11.60 8.75 5.34
N SER A 16 11.17 9.68 6.19
CA SER A 16 11.99 10.53 7.06
C SER A 16 12.79 9.78 8.15
N ARG A 17 12.49 8.51 8.38
CA ARG A 17 13.19 7.66 9.36
C ARG A 17 14.33 6.83 8.76
N PHE A 18 14.50 6.88 7.45
CA PHE A 18 15.60 6.21 6.76
C PHE A 18 16.87 7.08 6.81
N ALA A 19 18.06 6.48 6.75
CA ALA A 19 19.31 7.19 6.93
C ALA A 19 19.51 8.36 5.95
N ALA A 20 20.24 9.38 6.39
CA ALA A 20 20.52 10.58 5.61
C ALA A 20 21.18 10.22 4.26
N GLY A 21 20.52 10.56 3.16
CA GLY A 21 21.05 10.43 1.80
C GLY A 21 20.40 9.35 0.94
N SER A 22 19.55 8.45 1.49
CA SER A 22 18.76 7.52 0.68
C SER A 22 17.30 7.45 1.16
N HIS A 23 16.40 7.12 0.25
CA HIS A 23 14.98 6.95 0.57
C HIS A 23 14.65 5.45 0.61
N LYS A 24 13.89 5.00 1.64
CA LYS A 24 13.55 3.59 1.86
C LYS A 24 13.00 2.89 0.61
N LEU A 25 12.20 3.58 -0.20
CA LEU A 25 11.56 3.01 -1.40
C LEU A 25 12.55 2.63 -2.51
N VAL A 26 13.69 3.33 -2.59
CA VAL A 26 14.74 3.03 -3.58
C VAL A 26 15.86 2.15 -3.01
N ALA A 27 15.83 1.86 -1.71
CA ALA A 27 16.81 0.98 -1.09
C ALA A 27 16.74 -0.42 -1.73
N PRO A 28 17.89 -1.03 -2.09
CA PRO A 28 17.92 -2.36 -2.68
C PRO A 28 17.25 -3.39 -1.75
N PHE A 29 16.46 -4.33 -2.33
CA PHE A 29 15.77 -5.39 -1.61
C PHE A 29 15.83 -6.69 -2.43
N GLY A 30 16.16 -7.80 -1.78
CA GLY A 30 16.28 -9.09 -2.48
C GLY A 30 17.28 -9.04 -3.64
N ASP A 31 16.89 -9.50 -4.80
CA ASP A 31 17.72 -9.67 -6.02
C ASP A 31 18.20 -8.35 -6.68
N GLY A 32 18.48 -7.32 -5.87
CA GLY A 32 18.95 -6.03 -6.33
C GLY A 32 17.84 -5.06 -6.77
N ARG A 33 16.57 -5.47 -6.72
CA ARG A 33 15.42 -4.60 -6.93
C ARG A 33 15.20 -3.71 -5.70
N SER A 34 14.61 -2.54 -5.90
CA SER A 34 14.27 -1.66 -4.78
C SER A 34 13.06 -2.20 -3.99
N VAL A 35 12.88 -1.70 -2.76
CA VAL A 35 11.70 -1.99 -1.92
C VAL A 35 10.41 -1.73 -2.69
N LEU A 36 10.27 -0.54 -3.32
CA LEU A 36 9.08 -0.20 -4.10
C LEU A 36 8.91 -1.13 -5.31
N ALA A 37 9.97 -1.41 -6.06
CA ALA A 37 9.89 -2.28 -7.22
C ALA A 37 9.44 -3.70 -6.82
N THR A 38 9.93 -4.23 -5.70
CA THR A 38 9.49 -5.53 -5.18
C THR A 38 8.02 -5.51 -4.75
N THR A 39 7.57 -4.45 -4.06
CA THR A 39 6.14 -4.28 -3.70
C THR A 39 5.26 -4.23 -4.96
N LEU A 40 5.71 -3.53 -6.01
CA LEU A 40 4.99 -3.45 -7.28
C LEU A 40 4.93 -4.81 -7.99
N ASP A 41 6.02 -5.59 -7.96
CA ASP A 41 6.03 -6.94 -8.53
C ASP A 41 4.99 -7.85 -7.85
N GLN A 42 4.88 -7.79 -6.51
CA GLN A 42 3.86 -8.54 -5.78
C GLN A 42 2.44 -8.09 -6.16
N ALA A 43 2.22 -6.77 -6.26
CA ALA A 43 0.93 -6.23 -6.67
C ALA A 43 0.55 -6.67 -8.09
N ILE A 44 1.48 -6.61 -9.03
CA ILE A 44 1.28 -7.02 -10.44
C ILE A 44 1.03 -8.54 -10.54
N ALA A 45 1.77 -9.35 -9.77
CA ALA A 45 1.60 -10.80 -9.74
C ALA A 45 0.22 -11.25 -9.20
N SER A 46 -0.54 -10.37 -8.54
CA SER A 46 -1.93 -10.63 -8.15
C SER A 46 -2.91 -10.62 -9.34
N HIS A 47 -2.49 -10.14 -10.51
CA HIS A 47 -3.31 -9.92 -11.70
C HIS A 47 -4.48 -8.93 -11.49
N LEU A 48 -4.51 -8.20 -10.40
CA LEU A 48 -5.40 -7.06 -10.19
C LEU A 48 -4.87 -5.84 -10.95
N HIS A 49 -5.74 -4.85 -11.18
CA HIS A 49 -5.27 -3.59 -11.74
C HIS A 49 -4.42 -2.85 -10.70
N VAL A 50 -3.29 -2.25 -11.10
CA VAL A 50 -2.37 -1.55 -10.19
C VAL A 50 -2.27 -0.08 -10.56
N VAL A 51 -2.49 0.80 -9.58
CA VAL A 51 -2.23 2.24 -9.66
C VAL A 51 -1.16 2.58 -8.62
N VAL A 52 -0.18 3.36 -9.01
CA VAL A 52 0.88 3.83 -8.10
C VAL A 52 0.68 5.32 -7.84
N VAL A 53 0.57 5.70 -6.57
CA VAL A 53 0.55 7.10 -6.16
C VAL A 53 1.90 7.45 -5.56
N THR A 54 2.60 8.38 -6.19
CA THR A 54 4.00 8.67 -5.87
C THR A 54 4.31 10.17 -5.98
N THR A 55 5.56 10.57 -5.76
CA THR A 55 6.10 11.91 -6.02
C THR A 55 7.11 11.85 -7.16
N GLU A 56 7.49 13.00 -7.71
CA GLU A 56 8.36 13.08 -8.90
C GLU A 56 9.64 12.25 -8.78
N PRO A 57 10.38 12.24 -7.64
CA PRO A 57 11.62 11.44 -7.52
C PRO A 57 11.47 9.94 -7.76
N PHE A 58 10.27 9.39 -7.61
CA PHE A 58 10.01 7.95 -7.77
C PHE A 58 9.12 7.63 -8.97
N ALA A 59 8.68 8.64 -9.72
CA ALA A 59 7.78 8.47 -10.85
C ALA A 59 8.36 7.57 -11.94
N ASP A 60 9.64 7.74 -12.27
CA ASP A 60 10.30 6.91 -13.29
C ASP A 60 10.47 5.46 -12.84
N LEU A 61 10.76 5.23 -11.55
CA LEU A 61 10.77 3.88 -11.00
C LEU A 61 9.40 3.19 -11.12
N ALA A 62 8.32 3.92 -10.81
CA ALA A 62 6.97 3.40 -10.97
C ALA A 62 6.62 3.11 -12.45
N ARG A 63 7.00 4.00 -13.37
CA ARG A 63 6.78 3.84 -14.84
C ARG A 63 7.51 2.65 -15.44
N GLN A 64 8.56 2.14 -14.80
CA GLN A 64 9.22 0.89 -15.23
C GLN A 64 8.38 -0.36 -14.96
N SER A 65 7.43 -0.29 -14.02
CA SER A 65 6.63 -1.43 -13.59
C SER A 65 5.19 -1.39 -14.10
N VAL A 66 4.59 -0.19 -14.22
CA VAL A 66 3.20 0.00 -14.67
C VAL A 66 3.11 1.02 -15.80
N ALA A 67 1.99 1.01 -16.53
CA ALA A 67 1.77 1.99 -17.61
C ALA A 67 1.73 3.42 -17.04
N ALA A 68 2.23 4.41 -17.81
CA ALA A 68 2.31 5.80 -17.35
C ALA A 68 0.96 6.38 -16.89
N ARG A 69 -0.16 5.96 -17.49
CA ARG A 69 -1.52 6.35 -17.10
C ARG A 69 -1.95 5.81 -15.72
N ASP A 70 -1.23 4.84 -15.18
CA ASP A 70 -1.45 4.21 -13.89
C ASP A 70 -0.51 4.75 -12.80
N VAL A 71 0.30 5.75 -13.14
CA VAL A 71 1.16 6.48 -12.19
C VAL A 71 0.56 7.86 -11.93
N VAL A 72 0.16 8.08 -10.68
CA VAL A 72 -0.34 9.36 -10.18
C VAL A 72 0.80 10.06 -9.44
N VAL A 73 1.27 11.17 -9.99
CA VAL A 73 2.36 11.95 -9.39
C VAL A 73 1.76 13.09 -8.59
N LEU A 74 2.06 13.10 -7.30
CA LEU A 74 1.66 14.17 -6.37
C LEU A 74 2.81 15.17 -6.18
N PRO A 75 2.50 16.44 -5.87
CA PRO A 75 3.50 17.41 -5.43
C PRO A 75 4.30 16.90 -4.23
N GLU A 76 5.57 17.22 -4.15
CA GLU A 76 6.37 16.91 -2.96
C GLU A 76 5.84 17.66 -1.74
N VAL A 77 5.90 16.99 -0.60
CA VAL A 77 5.51 17.58 0.69
C VAL A 77 6.50 18.70 1.04
N GLY A 78 6.00 19.93 1.08
CA GLY A 78 6.81 21.15 1.27
C GLY A 78 6.67 22.15 0.12
N SER A 79 6.05 21.77 -1.02
CA SER A 79 5.51 22.75 -1.98
C SER A 79 4.38 23.54 -1.29
N ASN A 80 4.17 24.81 -1.66
CA ASN A 80 3.21 25.72 -1.05
C ASN A 80 1.74 25.25 -1.06
N ASP A 81 1.46 24.03 -1.47
CA ASP A 81 0.12 23.45 -1.52
C ASP A 81 -0.17 22.69 -0.21
N LEU A 82 -0.68 23.42 0.79
CA LEU A 82 -1.06 22.92 2.12
C LEU A 82 -2.15 21.81 2.07
N LEU A 83 -2.84 21.64 0.95
CA LEU A 83 -3.90 20.66 0.77
C LEU A 83 -3.41 19.30 0.27
N ALA A 84 -2.20 19.22 -0.27
CA ALA A 84 -1.64 18.01 -0.90
C ALA A 84 -0.84 17.12 0.05
N VAL A 85 -0.97 17.30 1.36
CA VAL A 85 -0.15 16.61 2.36
C VAL A 85 -0.97 15.52 3.05
N GLY A 86 -0.39 14.31 3.10
CA GLY A 86 -0.84 13.21 3.94
C GLY A 86 -1.39 11.98 3.20
N MET A 87 -1.50 10.89 3.94
CA MET A 87 -1.94 9.58 3.44
C MET A 87 -3.36 9.63 2.85
N GLY A 88 -4.26 10.39 3.46
CA GLY A 88 -5.65 10.54 2.99
C GLY A 88 -5.70 11.13 1.58
N HIS A 89 -4.89 12.15 1.30
CA HIS A 89 -4.80 12.75 -0.04
C HIS A 89 -4.26 11.76 -1.08
N SER A 90 -3.23 10.98 -0.71
CA SER A 90 -2.68 9.96 -1.59
C SER A 90 -3.72 8.88 -1.93
N ILE A 91 -4.50 8.42 -0.95
CA ILE A 91 -5.60 7.47 -1.19
C ILE A 91 -6.64 8.08 -2.13
N SER A 92 -7.12 9.29 -1.84
CA SER A 92 -8.11 10.00 -2.67
C SER A 92 -7.64 10.15 -4.13
N ALA A 93 -6.38 10.52 -4.35
CA ALA A 93 -5.80 10.66 -5.68
C ALA A 93 -5.76 9.32 -6.45
N GLY A 94 -5.37 8.23 -5.78
CA GLY A 94 -5.34 6.89 -6.37
C GLY A 94 -6.75 6.37 -6.72
N VAL A 95 -7.73 6.57 -5.83
CA VAL A 95 -9.14 6.22 -6.06
C VAL A 95 -9.72 6.99 -7.24
N ARG A 96 -9.43 8.30 -7.33
CA ARG A 96 -9.85 9.18 -8.43
C ARG A 96 -9.32 8.72 -9.79
N ALA A 97 -8.14 8.12 -9.85
CA ALA A 97 -7.56 7.61 -11.09
C ALA A 97 -8.34 6.41 -11.66
N ARG A 98 -9.15 5.72 -10.83
CA ARG A 98 -9.96 4.56 -11.23
C ARG A 98 -11.37 4.63 -10.63
N PRO A 99 -12.20 5.62 -11.05
CA PRO A 99 -13.50 5.91 -10.41
C PRO A 99 -14.53 4.79 -10.59
N HIS A 100 -14.35 3.92 -11.58
CA HIS A 100 -15.27 2.82 -11.89
C HIS A 100 -14.71 1.44 -11.52
N ALA A 101 -13.71 1.38 -10.63
CA ALA A 101 -13.22 0.10 -10.14
C ALA A 101 -14.30 -0.62 -9.30
N ALA A 102 -14.29 -1.96 -9.31
CA ALA A 102 -15.16 -2.78 -8.46
C ALA A 102 -14.68 -2.82 -6.99
N GLY A 103 -13.84 -1.88 -6.59
CA GLY A 103 -13.26 -1.72 -5.27
C GLY A 103 -11.77 -1.38 -5.34
N TRP A 104 -11.24 -0.89 -4.23
CA TRP A 104 -9.85 -0.43 -4.11
C TRP A 104 -9.17 -1.08 -2.92
N LEU A 105 -7.96 -1.61 -3.12
CA LEU A 105 -7.10 -2.14 -2.07
C LEU A 105 -5.96 -1.14 -1.84
N ILE A 106 -5.80 -0.69 -0.62
CA ILE A 106 -4.73 0.23 -0.24
C ILE A 106 -3.54 -0.57 0.28
N LEU A 107 -2.40 -0.45 -0.40
CA LEU A 107 -1.14 -1.12 -0.08
C LEU A 107 -0.03 -0.08 0.07
N PRO A 108 0.64 0.06 1.23
CA PRO A 108 1.85 0.84 1.36
C PRO A 108 2.96 0.34 0.43
N GLY A 109 3.71 1.26 -0.20
CA GLY A 109 4.78 0.92 -1.15
C GLY A 109 6.05 0.35 -0.52
N ASP A 110 6.12 0.33 0.80
CA ASP A 110 7.21 -0.18 1.64
C ASP A 110 6.93 -1.57 2.24
N MET A 111 5.96 -2.31 1.68
CA MET A 111 5.57 -3.64 2.15
C MET A 111 5.91 -4.74 1.11
N PRO A 112 7.19 -4.98 0.81
CA PRO A 112 7.61 -5.88 -0.27
C PRO A 112 7.34 -7.38 0.00
N LEU A 113 6.93 -7.73 1.22
CA LEU A 113 6.71 -9.12 1.63
C LEU A 113 5.24 -9.55 1.56
N VAL A 114 4.30 -8.64 1.26
CA VAL A 114 2.88 -8.98 1.07
C VAL A 114 2.73 -9.87 -0.16
N GLN A 115 2.07 -11.02 0.00
CA GLN A 115 1.91 -11.99 -1.07
C GLN A 115 0.80 -11.60 -2.07
N PRO A 116 0.93 -11.95 -3.36
CA PRO A 116 -0.12 -11.75 -4.36
C PRO A 116 -1.45 -12.43 -3.99
N SER A 117 -1.38 -13.62 -3.40
CA SER A 117 -2.56 -14.36 -2.92
C SER A 117 -3.35 -13.61 -1.85
N THR A 118 -2.67 -12.85 -0.99
CA THR A 118 -3.27 -11.98 0.02
C THR A 118 -4.09 -10.85 -0.63
N LEU A 119 -3.55 -10.20 -1.66
CA LEU A 119 -4.26 -9.18 -2.42
C LEU A 119 -5.53 -9.74 -3.06
N VAL A 120 -5.43 -10.92 -3.67
CA VAL A 120 -6.59 -11.61 -4.29
C VAL A 120 -7.64 -12.00 -3.25
N ALA A 121 -7.23 -12.49 -2.08
CA ALA A 121 -8.15 -12.89 -1.01
C ALA A 121 -8.96 -11.70 -0.49
N VAL A 122 -8.28 -10.57 -0.19
CA VAL A 122 -8.95 -9.33 0.24
C VAL A 122 -9.88 -8.80 -0.87
N ALA A 123 -9.41 -8.81 -2.13
CA ALA A 123 -10.20 -8.34 -3.26
C ALA A 123 -11.53 -9.09 -3.41
N ARG A 124 -11.53 -10.41 -3.29
CA ARG A 124 -12.72 -11.25 -3.45
C ARG A 124 -13.81 -10.94 -2.42
N LEU A 125 -13.42 -10.66 -1.19
CA LEU A 125 -14.36 -10.41 -0.09
C LEU A 125 -15.07 -9.04 -0.17
N LEU A 126 -14.62 -8.15 -1.07
CA LEU A 126 -15.30 -6.87 -1.33
C LEU A 126 -16.66 -7.02 -2.06
N ASP A 127 -17.04 -8.23 -2.49
CA ASP A 127 -18.39 -8.49 -2.98
C ASP A 127 -19.42 -8.54 -1.83
N ASP A 128 -18.96 -8.91 -0.63
CA ASP A 128 -19.83 -9.18 0.52
C ASP A 128 -19.62 -8.16 1.66
N HIS A 129 -18.51 -7.41 1.65
CA HIS A 129 -18.13 -6.52 2.74
C HIS A 129 -17.67 -5.15 2.24
N ALA A 130 -18.19 -4.09 2.85
CA ALA A 130 -17.81 -2.71 2.51
C ALA A 130 -16.33 -2.41 2.79
N VAL A 131 -15.77 -2.99 3.86
CA VAL A 131 -14.36 -2.86 4.25
C VAL A 131 -13.80 -4.23 4.60
N VAL A 132 -12.64 -4.58 4.01
CA VAL A 132 -11.91 -5.83 4.29
C VAL A 132 -10.47 -5.51 4.59
N TYR A 133 -9.87 -6.12 5.61
CA TYR A 133 -8.43 -6.02 5.88
C TYR A 133 -7.77 -7.38 6.01
N ALA A 134 -6.53 -7.47 5.59
CA ALA A 134 -5.71 -8.66 5.83
C ALA A 134 -5.40 -8.80 7.32
N GLN A 135 -5.46 -10.02 7.85
CA GLN A 135 -5.19 -10.35 9.23
C GLN A 135 -4.25 -11.56 9.32
N TYR A 136 -3.28 -11.51 10.22
CA TYR A 136 -2.38 -12.62 10.53
C TYR A 136 -2.31 -12.80 12.05
N ARG A 137 -2.66 -14.00 12.53
CA ARG A 137 -2.71 -14.36 13.95
C ARG A 137 -3.50 -13.32 14.79
N GLY A 138 -4.66 -12.91 14.28
CA GLY A 138 -5.54 -11.93 14.93
C GLY A 138 -5.08 -10.47 14.82
N LYS A 139 -3.96 -10.19 14.12
CA LYS A 139 -3.43 -8.84 13.97
C LYS A 139 -3.73 -8.28 12.59
N ARG A 140 -4.27 -7.06 12.58
CA ARG A 140 -4.61 -6.34 11.36
C ARG A 140 -3.35 -5.86 10.64
N GLY A 141 -3.31 -6.09 9.32
CA GLY A 141 -2.26 -5.63 8.42
C GLY A 141 -2.80 -5.03 7.14
N HIS A 142 -1.97 -4.99 6.12
CA HIS A 142 -2.30 -4.54 4.76
C HIS A 142 -2.31 -5.71 3.77
N PRO A 143 -3.09 -5.60 2.67
CA PRO A 143 -3.88 -4.43 2.26
C PRO A 143 -5.16 -4.24 3.07
N VAL A 144 -5.71 -3.02 2.97
CA VAL A 144 -7.08 -2.72 3.39
C VAL A 144 -7.89 -2.44 2.13
N GLY A 145 -8.97 -3.20 1.93
CA GLY A 145 -9.86 -3.08 0.80
C GLY A 145 -11.14 -2.29 1.14
N PHE A 146 -11.65 -1.57 0.15
CA PHE A 146 -12.86 -0.77 0.22
C PHE A 146 -13.74 -1.07 -0.99
N ALA A 147 -15.01 -1.37 -0.77
CA ALA A 147 -15.98 -1.64 -1.80
C ALA A 147 -16.43 -0.36 -2.54
N PRO A 148 -17.00 -0.46 -3.76
CA PRO A 148 -17.27 0.68 -4.62
C PRO A 148 -18.26 1.70 -4.04
N GLU A 149 -19.15 1.31 -3.14
CA GLU A 149 -20.07 2.23 -2.44
C GLU A 149 -19.35 3.26 -1.58
N LEU A 150 -18.10 3.01 -1.16
CA LEU A 150 -17.30 3.95 -0.36
C LEU A 150 -16.51 4.96 -1.20
N TYR A 151 -16.78 5.06 -2.51
CA TYR A 151 -16.07 5.96 -3.43
C TYR A 151 -16.06 7.41 -2.94
N SER A 152 -17.23 7.94 -2.59
CA SER A 152 -17.36 9.34 -2.16
C SER A 152 -16.62 9.66 -0.87
N GLU A 153 -16.63 8.72 0.09
CA GLU A 153 -15.90 8.84 1.34
C GLU A 153 -14.39 8.78 1.13
N LEU A 154 -13.94 7.88 0.24
CA LEU A 154 -12.52 7.77 -0.12
C LEU A 154 -12.02 9.04 -0.83
N LEU A 155 -12.84 9.67 -1.67
CA LEU A 155 -12.51 10.95 -2.30
C LEU A 155 -12.44 12.12 -1.31
N ALA A 156 -13.18 12.06 -0.22
CA ALA A 156 -13.19 13.09 0.83
C ALA A 156 -12.01 12.95 1.81
N LEU A 157 -11.19 11.91 1.70
CA LEU A 157 -10.04 11.72 2.58
C LEU A 157 -8.99 12.82 2.37
N SER A 158 -8.46 13.31 3.49
CA SER A 158 -7.41 14.32 3.54
C SER A 158 -6.54 14.11 4.79
N GLY A 159 -5.40 14.82 4.89
CA GLY A 159 -4.48 14.73 6.03
C GLY A 159 -3.82 13.38 6.23
N ASP A 160 -3.21 13.20 7.40
CA ASP A 160 -2.32 12.05 7.68
C ASP A 160 -3.04 10.81 8.22
N GLU A 161 -4.29 10.91 8.65
CA GLU A 161 -5.02 9.78 9.26
C GLU A 161 -5.36 8.66 8.25
N GLY A 162 -5.23 8.94 6.96
CA GLY A 162 -5.54 7.97 5.92
C GLY A 162 -7.01 7.52 6.00
N ALA A 163 -7.25 6.23 5.81
CA ALA A 163 -8.59 5.64 5.83
C ALA A 163 -9.01 5.10 7.22
N ARG A 164 -8.26 5.37 8.30
CA ARG A 164 -8.56 4.83 9.65
C ARG A 164 -9.96 5.14 10.12
N ARG A 165 -10.46 6.37 9.84
CA ARG A 165 -11.83 6.78 10.22
C ARG A 165 -12.89 5.98 9.48
N LEU A 166 -12.67 5.65 8.20
CA LEU A 166 -13.60 4.80 7.45
C LEU A 166 -13.63 3.39 8.01
N VAL A 167 -12.46 2.80 8.27
CA VAL A 167 -12.37 1.47 8.88
C VAL A 167 -13.03 1.40 10.25
N ALA A 168 -13.03 2.49 11.02
CA ALA A 168 -13.71 2.57 12.31
C ALA A 168 -15.23 2.79 12.18
N ARG A 169 -15.69 3.43 11.10
CA ARG A 169 -17.10 3.80 10.89
C ARG A 169 -17.94 2.67 10.28
N TYR A 170 -17.34 1.85 9.41
CA TYR A 170 -18.03 0.78 8.71
C TYR A 170 -17.72 -0.59 9.33
N PRO A 171 -18.64 -1.56 9.27
CA PRO A 171 -18.33 -2.93 9.61
C PRO A 171 -17.16 -3.42 8.75
N ALA A 172 -16.05 -3.71 9.39
CA ALA A 172 -14.82 -4.12 8.71
C ALA A 172 -14.58 -5.61 8.98
N PHE A 173 -14.41 -6.39 7.90
CA PHE A 173 -14.14 -7.82 7.96
C PHE A 173 -12.64 -8.09 7.92
N GLY A 174 -12.13 -8.84 8.91
CA GLY A 174 -10.73 -9.31 8.93
C GLY A 174 -10.63 -10.69 8.30
N VAL A 175 -9.87 -10.81 7.20
CA VAL A 175 -9.60 -12.12 6.60
C VAL A 175 -8.29 -12.66 7.17
N GLU A 176 -8.37 -13.77 7.90
CA GLU A 176 -7.20 -14.46 8.45
C GLU A 176 -6.43 -15.17 7.34
N LEU A 177 -5.15 -14.84 7.20
CA LEU A 177 -4.28 -15.33 6.12
C LEU A 177 -2.94 -15.76 6.70
N ASP A 178 -2.34 -16.80 6.14
CA ASP A 178 -0.98 -17.23 6.49
C ASP A 178 0.07 -16.43 5.72
N ASP A 179 0.04 -15.11 5.93
CA ASP A 179 0.97 -14.16 5.32
C ASP A 179 1.50 -13.17 6.37
N PRO A 180 2.58 -13.47 7.06
CA PRO A 180 3.17 -12.56 8.04
C PRO A 180 3.71 -11.27 7.41
N GLY A 181 3.92 -11.22 6.08
CA GLY A 181 4.36 -10.04 5.34
C GLY A 181 3.38 -8.86 5.45
N ILE A 182 2.10 -9.12 5.72
CA ILE A 182 1.08 -8.08 5.91
C ILE A 182 1.33 -7.15 7.11
N LEU A 183 2.19 -7.56 8.03
CA LEU A 183 2.56 -6.82 9.24
C LEU A 183 3.94 -6.16 9.15
N VAL A 184 4.64 -6.30 8.02
CA VAL A 184 6.05 -5.90 7.89
C VAL A 184 6.17 -4.78 6.87
N ASP A 185 6.38 -3.57 7.34
CA ASP A 185 6.82 -2.41 6.58
C ASP A 185 8.33 -2.20 6.75
N ILE A 186 8.97 -1.60 5.76
CA ILE A 186 10.38 -1.24 5.79
C ILE A 186 10.47 0.25 6.14
N ASP A 187 10.69 0.55 7.42
CA ASP A 187 10.80 1.92 7.92
C ASP A 187 12.24 2.34 8.22
N THR A 188 13.10 1.38 8.59
CA THR A 188 14.49 1.60 8.99
C THR A 188 15.46 0.73 8.21
N GLU A 189 16.77 1.04 8.29
CA GLU A 189 17.82 0.17 7.74
C GLU A 189 17.86 -1.21 8.44
N GLU A 190 17.53 -1.25 9.72
CA GLU A 190 17.43 -2.51 10.49
C GLU A 190 16.31 -3.39 9.93
N ASP A 191 15.14 -2.79 9.62
CA ASP A 191 14.04 -3.52 8.98
C ASP A 191 14.48 -4.07 7.63
N LEU A 192 15.19 -3.27 6.84
CA LEU A 192 15.72 -3.66 5.55
C LEU A 192 16.71 -4.83 5.65
N VAL A 193 17.69 -4.74 6.55
CA VAL A 193 18.69 -5.79 6.77
C VAL A 193 18.02 -7.08 7.27
N SER A 194 17.12 -6.97 8.24
CA SER A 194 16.32 -8.09 8.73
C SER A 194 15.49 -8.72 7.62
N ALA A 195 14.93 -7.91 6.73
CA ALA A 195 14.14 -8.36 5.60
C ALA A 195 14.98 -9.08 4.54
N ARG A 196 16.23 -8.69 4.31
CA ARG A 196 17.18 -9.34 3.41
C ARG A 196 17.83 -10.59 4.01
N GLY A 197 18.13 -10.57 5.32
CA GLY A 197 18.90 -11.61 6.01
C GLY A 197 18.17 -12.92 6.24
N GLY A 198 16.98 -13.12 5.62
CA GLY A 198 16.24 -14.38 5.73
C GLY A 198 15.68 -14.62 7.14
N THR A 199 15.67 -13.61 8.02
CA THR A 199 14.91 -13.74 9.27
C THR A 199 13.47 -14.06 8.92
N PRO A 200 12.92 -15.18 9.39
CA PRO A 200 11.58 -15.60 9.01
C PRO A 200 10.58 -14.45 9.21
N PRO A 201 9.65 -14.23 8.26
CA PRO A 201 8.63 -13.19 8.38
C PRO A 201 7.89 -13.24 9.72
N GLU A 202 7.75 -14.43 10.30
CA GLU A 202 7.17 -14.67 11.63
C GLU A 202 7.97 -14.01 12.76
N ALA A 203 9.30 -14.10 12.74
CA ALA A 203 10.16 -13.48 13.75
C ALA A 203 10.10 -11.94 13.65
N ARG A 204 9.90 -11.39 12.46
CA ARG A 204 9.74 -9.94 12.23
C ARG A 204 8.37 -9.44 12.67
N ALA A 205 7.31 -10.16 12.30
CA ALA A 205 5.97 -9.88 12.80
C ALA A 205 5.96 -9.89 14.34
N ALA A 206 6.66 -10.84 14.98
CA ALA A 206 6.82 -10.90 16.44
C ALA A 206 7.61 -9.70 17.01
N ALA A 207 8.62 -9.19 16.30
CA ALA A 207 9.38 -8.01 16.70
C ALA A 207 8.57 -6.71 16.52
N ALA A 208 7.83 -6.57 15.45
CA ALA A 208 6.91 -5.44 15.22
C ALA A 208 5.79 -5.38 16.27
N LEU A 209 5.43 -6.52 16.87
CA LEU A 209 4.42 -6.63 17.91
C LEU A 209 4.89 -6.19 19.31
N ARG A 210 6.19 -5.99 19.51
CA ARG A 210 6.79 -5.55 20.78
C ARG A 210 7.12 -4.05 20.82
N ARG A 211 6.91 -3.35 19.71
CA ARG A 211 7.05 -1.89 19.56
C ARG A 211 5.68 -1.22 19.65
#